data_23f1c53afdbf0f3ff79721d0ad0b3661
#
_entry.id   23f1c53afdbf0f3ff79721d0ad0b3661
#
_cell.length_a   1.000
_cell.length_b   1.000
_cell.length_c   1.000
_cell.angle_alpha   90.00
_cell.angle_beta   90.00
_cell.angle_gamma   90.00
#
_symmetry.space_group_name_H-M   'P 1'
#
loop_
_entity.id
_entity.type
_entity.pdbx_description
1 polymer ?
#
loop_
_entity_poly.entity_id
_entity_poly.type
_entity_poly.pdbx_seq_one_letter_code
_entity_poly.pdbx_strand_id
1 'polypeptide(L)'
;EDNTELSGLYMSSGRYCTQCESEGFRRITYYPDRPDVLAPFHVRIEADKARFPYLLSNGNRVGGGDLPDGSHFAEWEDPHPKPSYLFALVAGEFDVLRDSFRTCGGRDVELAIYVETGDRDRAAFAMTSLKHAMRWDEDAFGREYDLDIFQIVAVRDFNFGAMENKGLNIFNSAYVLADGETATDADFEAIESIVAHEYFHNWTGNRITCRD
;
A
#
# COMPACT_ATOMS: atom_id res chain seq x y z
N GLU A 1 0.90 18.24 -13.70
CA GLU A 1 2.20 18.04 -14.35
C GLU A 1 2.29 16.58 -14.81
N ASP A 2 2.75 16.38 -16.05
CA ASP A 2 2.80 15.07 -16.68
C ASP A 2 4.09 14.35 -16.27
N ASN A 3 4.09 13.70 -15.10
CA ASN A 3 5.19 12.83 -14.69
C ASN A 3 4.98 11.45 -15.31
N THR A 4 5.74 11.13 -16.36
CA THR A 4 5.70 9.86 -17.08
C THR A 4 6.81 8.89 -16.67
N GLU A 5 7.67 9.29 -15.72
CA GLU A 5 8.78 8.44 -15.26
C GLU A 5 8.34 7.39 -14.24
N LEU A 6 7.10 7.50 -13.71
CA LEU A 6 6.55 6.63 -12.66
C LEU A 6 7.47 6.57 -11.42
N SER A 7 8.03 7.73 -11.04
CA SER A 7 8.91 7.90 -9.89
C SER A 7 8.56 9.19 -9.15
N GLY A 8 8.57 9.18 -7.82
CA GLY A 8 7.99 10.23 -7.00
C GLY A 8 6.47 10.18 -7.03
N LEU A 9 5.81 11.32 -7.07
CA LEU A 9 4.35 11.42 -7.20
C LEU A 9 3.97 11.51 -8.68
N TYR A 10 3.09 10.61 -9.14
CA TYR A 10 2.61 10.56 -10.52
C TYR A 10 1.14 10.17 -10.58
N MET A 11 0.55 10.19 -11.76
CA MET A 11 -0.84 9.83 -12.00
C MET A 11 -0.92 8.56 -12.86
N SER A 12 -1.71 7.58 -12.42
CA SER A 12 -2.08 6.37 -13.15
C SER A 12 -3.60 6.28 -13.24
N SER A 13 -4.15 6.21 -14.44
CA SER A 13 -5.61 6.08 -14.68
C SER A 13 -6.46 7.09 -13.88
N GLY A 14 -6.01 8.35 -13.76
CA GLY A 14 -6.72 9.41 -13.03
C GLY A 14 -6.55 9.40 -11.50
N ARG A 15 -5.70 8.53 -10.96
CA ARG A 15 -5.37 8.40 -9.54
C ARG A 15 -3.94 8.82 -9.28
N TYR A 16 -3.70 9.57 -8.22
CA TYR A 16 -2.34 9.85 -7.76
C TYR A 16 -1.80 8.67 -6.99
N CYS A 17 -0.54 8.31 -7.25
CA CYS A 17 0.22 7.34 -6.48
C CYS A 17 1.69 7.73 -6.45
N THR A 18 2.45 7.09 -5.58
CA THR A 18 3.88 7.35 -5.40
C THR A 18 4.71 6.11 -5.65
N GLN A 19 5.93 6.30 -6.16
CA GLN A 19 7.01 5.33 -6.12
C GLN A 19 8.28 6.04 -5.65
N CYS A 20 8.76 5.68 -4.46
CA CYS A 20 9.86 6.36 -3.81
C CYS A 20 11.17 5.57 -3.76
N GLU A 21 11.15 4.27 -3.99
CA GLU A 21 12.36 3.48 -4.10
C GLU A 21 13.07 3.73 -5.43
N SER A 22 14.37 3.90 -5.43
CA SER A 22 15.27 4.00 -4.28
C SER A 22 15.38 5.43 -3.75
N GLU A 23 15.27 6.46 -4.58
CA GLU A 23 15.50 7.89 -4.29
C GLU A 23 14.42 8.80 -4.90
N GLY A 24 13.17 8.30 -4.96
CA GLY A 24 12.03 9.03 -5.53
C GLY A 24 11.41 10.06 -4.60
N PHE A 25 11.60 9.94 -3.28
CA PHE A 25 10.98 10.87 -2.33
C PHE A 25 11.50 12.30 -2.51
N ARG A 26 12.75 12.50 -2.88
CA ARG A 26 13.34 13.81 -3.21
C ARG A 26 12.68 14.52 -4.39
N ARG A 27 11.94 13.78 -5.23
CA ARG A 27 11.15 14.34 -6.33
C ARG A 27 9.81 14.93 -5.86
N ILE A 28 9.38 14.58 -4.64
CA ILE A 28 8.14 15.08 -4.03
C ILE A 28 8.43 16.32 -3.19
N THR A 29 9.46 16.24 -2.35
CA THR A 29 9.82 17.32 -1.43
C THR A 29 11.31 17.34 -1.10
N TYR A 30 11.76 18.45 -0.52
CA TYR A 30 13.14 18.60 -0.05
C TYR A 30 13.33 17.85 1.27
N TYR A 31 14.07 16.76 1.23
CA TYR A 31 14.25 15.84 2.35
C TYR A 31 15.62 15.14 2.26
N PRO A 32 16.27 14.75 3.38
CA PRO A 32 17.47 13.91 3.36
C PRO A 32 17.09 12.48 2.99
N ASP A 33 16.86 12.28 1.69
CA ASP A 33 16.35 11.04 1.07
C ASP A 33 17.46 9.99 0.96
N ARG A 34 17.73 9.36 2.10
CA ARG A 34 18.76 8.33 2.28
C ARG A 34 18.21 7.20 3.16
N PRO A 35 18.59 5.94 2.92
CA PRO A 35 18.06 4.80 3.67
C PRO A 35 18.51 4.75 5.15
N ASP A 36 19.61 5.43 5.50
CA ASP A 36 20.09 5.53 6.89
C ASP A 36 19.42 6.67 7.71
N VAL A 37 18.54 7.46 7.08
CA VAL A 37 17.76 8.51 7.75
C VAL A 37 16.37 7.98 8.04
N LEU A 38 16.11 7.65 9.30
CA LEU A 38 14.85 7.06 9.75
C LEU A 38 14.02 8.08 10.52
N ALA A 39 12.73 8.17 10.21
CA ALA A 39 11.78 9.02 10.93
C ALA A 39 10.40 8.37 11.00
N PRO A 40 9.60 8.63 12.05
CA PRO A 40 8.16 8.40 12.01
C PRO A 40 7.52 9.41 11.05
N PHE A 41 6.39 9.04 10.45
CA PHE A 41 5.68 9.89 9.49
C PHE A 41 4.26 10.18 9.99
N HIS A 42 3.92 11.46 10.04
CA HIS A 42 2.55 11.93 10.13
C HIS A 42 2.19 12.65 8.84
N VAL A 43 1.14 12.21 8.18
CA VAL A 43 0.77 12.69 6.85
C VAL A 43 -0.67 13.17 6.86
N ARG A 44 -0.89 14.42 6.44
CA ARG A 44 -2.21 14.96 6.17
C ARG A 44 -2.34 15.21 4.67
N ILE A 45 -3.39 14.63 4.08
CA ILE A 45 -3.72 14.78 2.66
C ILE A 45 -5.04 15.53 2.58
N GLU A 46 -5.09 16.58 1.76
CA GLU A 46 -6.30 17.34 1.45
C GLU A 46 -6.54 17.32 -0.05
N ALA A 47 -7.77 17.05 -0.49
CA ALA A 47 -8.14 17.05 -1.88
C ALA A 47 -9.65 17.26 -2.09
N ASP A 48 -10.02 17.58 -3.33
CA ASP A 48 -11.41 17.58 -3.77
C ASP A 48 -12.05 16.21 -3.56
N LYS A 49 -13.12 16.17 -2.75
CA LYS A 49 -13.75 14.91 -2.33
C LYS A 49 -14.43 14.16 -3.48
N ALA A 50 -14.96 14.89 -4.44
CA ALA A 50 -15.66 14.29 -5.59
C ALA A 50 -14.69 13.60 -6.54
N ARG A 51 -13.47 14.14 -6.68
CA ARG A 51 -12.43 13.60 -7.57
C ARG A 51 -11.57 12.53 -6.88
N PHE A 52 -11.33 12.67 -5.58
CA PHE A 52 -10.41 11.83 -4.80
C PHE A 52 -11.06 11.39 -3.50
N PRO A 53 -12.09 10.53 -3.54
CA PRO A 53 -12.82 10.09 -2.33
C PRO A 53 -11.96 9.28 -1.36
N TYR A 54 -10.88 8.67 -1.83
CA TYR A 54 -9.89 7.97 -0.99
C TYR A 54 -8.57 8.72 -0.95
N LEU A 55 -8.07 8.97 0.27
CA LEU A 55 -6.79 9.60 0.57
C LEU A 55 -6.02 8.67 1.49
N LEU A 56 -5.02 7.98 0.95
CA LEU A 56 -4.32 6.89 1.63
C LEU A 56 -2.85 7.22 1.84
N SER A 57 -2.29 6.81 2.98
CA SER A 57 -0.86 6.88 3.26
C SER A 57 -0.43 5.74 4.20
N ASN A 58 0.84 5.73 4.57
CA ASN A 58 1.42 4.77 5.49
C ASN A 58 0.83 4.87 6.89
N GLY A 59 0.77 3.74 7.59
CA GLY A 59 0.42 3.70 9.00
C GLY A 59 -1.07 3.53 9.27
N ASN A 60 -1.51 3.97 10.45
CA ASN A 60 -2.90 3.94 10.87
C ASN A 60 -3.60 5.27 10.56
N ARG A 61 -4.87 5.19 10.20
CA ARG A 61 -5.68 6.41 10.03
C ARG A 61 -6.03 6.99 11.40
N VAL A 62 -5.60 8.22 11.65
CA VAL A 62 -5.79 8.90 12.95
C VAL A 62 -6.78 10.06 12.87
N GLY A 63 -7.16 10.51 11.67
CA GLY A 63 -8.11 11.59 11.49
C GLY A 63 -8.67 11.68 10.07
N GLY A 64 -9.68 12.54 9.92
CA GLY A 64 -10.27 12.84 8.62
C GLY A 64 -11.60 13.56 8.77
N GLY A 65 -12.00 14.25 7.73
CA GLY A 65 -13.26 14.98 7.72
C GLY A 65 -13.45 15.84 6.48
N ASP A 66 -14.65 16.38 6.35
CA ASP A 66 -15.01 17.29 5.27
C ASP A 66 -14.60 18.72 5.60
N LEU A 67 -14.23 19.50 4.59
CA LEU A 67 -13.88 20.89 4.68
C LEU A 67 -14.98 21.77 4.01
N PRO A 68 -15.10 23.05 4.42
CA PRO A 68 -16.19 23.92 3.96
C PRO A 68 -16.21 24.21 2.45
N ASP A 69 -15.09 24.04 1.77
CA ASP A 69 -14.91 24.32 0.34
C ASP A 69 -15.25 23.13 -0.57
N GLY A 70 -15.76 22.02 0.00
CA GLY A 70 -16.05 20.78 -0.73
C GLY A 70 -14.87 19.81 -0.83
N SER A 71 -13.72 20.20 -0.32
CA SER A 71 -12.60 19.27 -0.12
C SER A 71 -12.78 18.42 1.14
N HIS A 72 -11.91 17.45 1.32
CA HIS A 72 -11.82 16.66 2.54
C HIS A 72 -10.37 16.35 2.88
N PHE A 73 -10.14 15.84 4.07
CA PHE A 73 -8.80 15.43 4.48
C PHE A 73 -8.79 14.05 5.12
N ALA A 74 -7.63 13.40 5.07
CA ALA A 74 -7.29 12.24 5.87
C ALA A 74 -5.94 12.45 6.53
N GLU A 75 -5.82 11.98 7.79
CA GLU A 75 -4.58 12.00 8.56
C GLU A 75 -4.16 10.57 8.87
N TRP A 76 -2.88 10.30 8.63
CA TRP A 76 -2.25 9.00 8.80
C TRP A 76 -1.01 9.14 9.66
N GLU A 77 -0.79 8.17 10.53
CA GLU A 77 0.38 8.11 11.39
C GLU A 77 1.04 6.74 11.29
N ASP A 78 2.31 6.73 10.84
CA ASP A 78 3.18 5.57 10.97
C ASP A 78 4.17 5.84 12.10
N PRO A 79 3.97 5.22 13.27
CA PRO A 79 4.81 5.45 14.44
C PRO A 79 6.18 4.79 14.32
N HIS A 80 6.35 3.91 13.36
CA HIS A 80 7.59 3.16 13.19
C HIS A 80 8.57 3.95 12.33
N PRO A 81 9.77 4.30 12.86
CA PRO A 81 10.79 4.97 12.09
C PRO A 81 11.15 4.16 10.83
N LYS A 82 11.04 4.81 9.67
CA LYS A 82 11.36 4.23 8.37
C LYS A 82 12.13 5.21 7.49
N PRO A 83 12.89 4.72 6.52
CA PRO A 83 13.49 5.57 5.48
C PRO A 83 12.41 6.09 4.53
N SER A 84 12.70 7.20 3.85
CA SER A 84 11.77 7.87 2.94
C SER A 84 11.40 7.04 1.71
N TYR A 85 12.22 6.06 1.31
CA TYR A 85 11.87 5.21 0.15
C TYR A 85 10.63 4.35 0.38
N LEU A 86 10.23 4.12 1.65
CA LEU A 86 9.02 3.38 2.03
C LEU A 86 7.77 4.27 2.14
N PHE A 87 7.90 5.56 1.89
CA PHE A 87 6.77 6.48 1.87
C PHE A 87 5.82 6.16 0.72
N ALA A 88 4.51 6.16 1.02
CA ALA A 88 3.47 6.06 0.02
C ALA A 88 2.34 7.05 0.26
N LEU A 89 1.79 7.56 -0.84
CA LEU A 89 0.59 8.36 -0.89
C LEU A 89 -0.23 7.93 -2.10
N VAL A 90 -1.53 7.70 -1.88
CA VAL A 90 -2.49 7.42 -2.95
C VAL A 90 -3.72 8.28 -2.78
N ALA A 91 -4.21 8.88 -3.87
CA ALA A 91 -5.47 9.61 -3.88
C ALA A 91 -6.26 9.28 -5.15
N GLY A 92 -7.52 8.85 -4.99
CA GLY A 92 -8.33 8.46 -6.15
C GLY A 92 -9.69 7.89 -5.79
N GLU A 93 -10.38 7.43 -6.83
CA GLU A 93 -11.61 6.65 -6.73
C GLU A 93 -11.27 5.16 -6.95
N PHE A 94 -11.82 4.30 -6.09
CA PHE A 94 -11.55 2.87 -6.08
C PHE A 94 -12.79 2.07 -5.68
N ASP A 95 -12.91 0.86 -6.22
CA ASP A 95 -13.63 -0.20 -5.56
C ASP A 95 -12.73 -0.84 -4.50
N VAL A 96 -13.31 -1.25 -3.37
CA VAL A 96 -12.53 -1.75 -2.24
C VAL A 96 -13.04 -3.11 -1.80
N LEU A 97 -12.15 -4.09 -1.78
CA LEU A 97 -12.37 -5.37 -1.11
C LEU A 97 -11.84 -5.27 0.33
N ARG A 98 -12.73 -5.46 1.31
CA ARG A 98 -12.38 -5.39 2.74
C ARG A 98 -12.54 -6.76 3.39
N ASP A 99 -11.63 -7.05 4.31
CA ASP A 99 -11.67 -8.23 5.16
C ASP A 99 -10.93 -7.92 6.48
N SER A 100 -10.73 -8.91 7.32
CA SER A 100 -9.94 -8.79 8.54
C SER A 100 -9.08 -10.02 8.77
N PHE A 101 -8.00 -9.81 9.51
CA PHE A 101 -7.13 -10.89 9.98
C PHE A 101 -7.01 -10.82 11.50
N ARG A 102 -7.24 -11.95 12.18
CA ARG A 102 -7.01 -12.07 13.61
C ARG A 102 -5.61 -12.60 13.87
N THR A 103 -4.78 -11.78 14.51
CA THR A 103 -3.40 -12.15 14.86
C THR A 103 -3.37 -13.25 15.92
N CYS A 104 -2.23 -13.91 16.06
CA CYS A 104 -2.02 -14.92 17.10
C CYS A 104 -2.13 -14.32 18.52
N GLY A 105 -1.81 -13.05 18.71
CA GLY A 105 -2.01 -12.30 19.96
C GLY A 105 -3.46 -11.84 20.19
N GLY A 106 -4.36 -12.10 19.23
CA GLY A 106 -5.80 -11.80 19.34
C GLY A 106 -6.20 -10.39 18.93
N ARG A 107 -5.35 -9.64 18.24
CA ARG A 107 -5.66 -8.32 17.68
C ARG A 107 -6.32 -8.48 16.31
N ASP A 108 -7.33 -7.68 16.02
CA ASP A 108 -7.95 -7.63 14.70
C ASP A 108 -7.23 -6.56 13.83
N VAL A 109 -6.83 -6.97 12.63
CA VAL A 109 -6.23 -6.10 11.62
C VAL A 109 -7.19 -5.96 10.46
N GLU A 110 -7.52 -4.73 10.08
CA GLU A 110 -8.30 -4.46 8.86
C GLU A 110 -7.44 -4.75 7.63
N LEU A 111 -8.01 -5.43 6.64
CA LEU A 111 -7.39 -5.67 5.34
C LEU A 111 -8.19 -4.96 4.26
N ALA A 112 -7.52 -4.19 3.41
CA ALA A 112 -8.17 -3.46 2.33
C ALA A 112 -7.37 -3.55 1.04
N ILE A 113 -8.03 -4.03 -0.04
CA ILE A 113 -7.46 -4.03 -1.39
C ILE A 113 -8.25 -3.05 -2.24
N TYR A 114 -7.58 -2.01 -2.72
CA TYR A 114 -8.12 -0.94 -3.56
C TYR A 114 -7.80 -1.26 -5.01
N VAL A 115 -8.82 -1.31 -5.85
CA VAL A 115 -8.72 -1.64 -7.28
C VAL A 115 -9.50 -0.65 -8.12
N GLU A 116 -9.31 -0.67 -9.42
CA GLU A 116 -10.16 0.12 -10.33
C GLU A 116 -11.62 -0.31 -10.24
N THR A 117 -12.53 0.62 -10.53
CA THR A 117 -13.97 0.36 -10.54
C THR A 117 -14.31 -0.82 -11.46
N GLY A 118 -15.00 -1.81 -10.91
CA GLY A 118 -15.39 -3.05 -11.59
C GLY A 118 -14.45 -4.23 -11.37
N ASP A 119 -13.26 -4.05 -10.78
CA ASP A 119 -12.25 -5.10 -10.60
C ASP A 119 -12.28 -5.76 -9.20
N ARG A 120 -13.18 -5.34 -8.28
CA ARG A 120 -13.19 -5.78 -6.89
C ARG A 120 -13.21 -7.31 -6.72
N ASP A 121 -14.07 -7.99 -7.47
CA ASP A 121 -14.27 -9.43 -7.30
C ASP A 121 -13.05 -10.24 -7.79
N ARG A 122 -12.26 -9.66 -8.70
CA ARG A 122 -11.01 -10.25 -9.20
C ARG A 122 -9.85 -10.19 -8.20
N ALA A 123 -9.97 -9.40 -7.12
CA ALA A 123 -8.97 -9.29 -6.06
C ALA A 123 -9.13 -10.34 -4.95
N ALA A 124 -10.12 -11.22 -5.03
CA ALA A 124 -10.44 -12.18 -3.96
C ALA A 124 -9.28 -13.14 -3.66
N PHE A 125 -8.57 -13.59 -4.68
CA PHE A 125 -7.42 -14.49 -4.49
C PHE A 125 -6.24 -13.78 -3.82
N ALA A 126 -5.96 -12.53 -4.17
CA ALA A 126 -4.92 -11.73 -3.51
C ALA A 126 -5.25 -11.51 -2.01
N MET A 127 -6.52 -11.32 -1.63
CA MET A 127 -6.94 -11.25 -0.24
C MET A 127 -6.68 -12.57 0.50
N THR A 128 -6.96 -13.71 -0.12
CA THR A 128 -6.66 -15.02 0.44
C THR A 128 -5.16 -15.23 0.62
N SER A 129 -4.38 -14.88 -0.39
CA SER A 129 -2.90 -14.97 -0.37
C SER A 129 -2.30 -14.11 0.74
N LEU A 130 -2.82 -12.89 0.94
CA LEU A 130 -2.40 -12.01 2.03
C LEU A 130 -2.64 -12.66 3.40
N LYS A 131 -3.82 -13.23 3.64
CA LYS A 131 -4.11 -13.92 4.91
C LYS A 131 -3.20 -15.14 5.13
N HIS A 132 -2.88 -15.88 4.08
CA HIS A 132 -1.93 -16.99 4.14
C HIS A 132 -0.52 -16.49 4.52
N ALA A 133 -0.04 -15.44 3.90
CA ALA A 133 1.26 -14.85 4.19
C ALA A 133 1.34 -14.33 5.64
N MET A 134 0.29 -13.65 6.12
CA MET A 134 0.20 -13.18 7.51
C MET A 134 0.27 -14.34 8.50
N ARG A 135 -0.48 -15.42 8.25
CA ARG A 135 -0.47 -16.61 9.11
C ARG A 135 0.89 -17.31 9.09
N TRP A 136 1.49 -17.43 7.91
CA TRP A 136 2.80 -18.06 7.77
C TRP A 136 3.89 -17.32 8.55
N ASP A 137 3.90 -15.99 8.51
CA ASP A 137 4.86 -15.17 9.28
C ASP A 137 4.71 -15.38 10.79
N GLU A 138 3.46 -15.46 11.29
CA GLU A 138 3.20 -15.75 12.68
C GLU A 138 3.68 -17.15 13.08
N ASP A 139 3.38 -18.16 12.25
CA ASP A 139 3.71 -19.55 12.54
C ASP A 139 5.23 -19.82 12.42
N ALA A 140 5.89 -19.22 11.43
CA ALA A 140 7.30 -19.45 11.16
C ALA A 140 8.24 -18.60 12.03
N PHE A 141 7.87 -17.33 12.30
CA PHE A 141 8.76 -16.36 12.97
C PHE A 141 8.17 -15.77 14.25
N GLY A 142 6.92 -16.07 14.59
CA GLY A 142 6.22 -15.48 15.74
C GLY A 142 6.06 -13.96 15.58
N ARG A 143 5.89 -13.47 14.36
CA ARG A 143 5.82 -12.03 14.05
C ARG A 143 4.42 -11.63 13.61
N GLU A 144 3.72 -10.92 14.50
CA GLU A 144 2.44 -10.31 14.18
C GLU A 144 2.62 -9.06 13.31
N TYR A 145 1.64 -8.77 12.48
CA TYR A 145 1.55 -7.46 11.84
C TYR A 145 1.37 -6.36 12.89
N ASP A 146 2.01 -5.24 12.73
CA ASP A 146 2.24 -4.24 13.79
C ASP A 146 1.48 -2.91 13.62
N LEU A 147 0.57 -2.84 12.64
CA LEU A 147 -0.40 -1.74 12.45
C LEU A 147 -1.83 -2.30 12.53
N ASP A 148 -2.84 -1.40 12.57
CA ASP A 148 -4.25 -1.78 12.67
C ASP A 148 -4.91 -2.04 11.31
N ILE A 149 -4.25 -1.60 10.22
CA ILE A 149 -4.69 -1.80 8.85
C ILE A 149 -3.52 -2.20 7.95
N PHE A 150 -3.77 -3.14 7.03
CA PHE A 150 -2.89 -3.45 5.90
C PHE A 150 -3.61 -3.14 4.60
N GLN A 151 -2.98 -2.33 3.75
CA GLN A 151 -3.55 -1.83 2.51
C GLN A 151 -2.74 -2.28 1.30
N ILE A 152 -3.44 -2.71 0.25
CA ILE A 152 -2.89 -2.95 -1.09
C ILE A 152 -3.63 -2.03 -2.06
N VAL A 153 -2.90 -1.33 -2.93
CA VAL A 153 -3.48 -0.55 -4.03
C VAL A 153 -2.96 -1.11 -5.35
N ALA A 154 -3.87 -1.55 -6.20
CA ALA A 154 -3.56 -2.03 -7.54
C ALA A 154 -3.59 -0.88 -8.56
N VAL A 155 -2.48 -0.67 -9.26
CA VAL A 155 -2.35 0.35 -10.31
C VAL A 155 -1.91 -0.30 -11.62
N ARG A 156 -2.28 0.31 -12.75
CA ARG A 156 -1.90 -0.22 -14.08
C ARG A 156 -0.51 0.20 -14.51
N ASP A 157 -0.16 1.46 -14.21
CA ASP A 157 1.13 2.02 -14.60
C ASP A 157 2.08 1.94 -13.40
N PHE A 158 2.89 0.88 -13.38
CA PHE A 158 3.85 0.61 -12.34
C PHE A 158 5.10 -0.06 -12.92
N ASN A 159 6.30 0.41 -12.56
CA ASN A 159 7.56 -0.06 -13.15
C ASN A 159 8.02 -1.42 -12.63
N PHE A 160 7.45 -1.89 -11.51
CA PHE A 160 7.82 -3.13 -10.84
C PHE A 160 6.60 -4.05 -10.70
N GLY A 161 6.79 -5.22 -10.09
CA GLY A 161 5.68 -6.10 -9.71
C GLY A 161 4.86 -5.49 -8.58
N ALA A 162 5.54 -5.06 -7.52
CA ALA A 162 4.95 -4.36 -6.39
C ALA A 162 6.01 -3.58 -5.60
N MET A 163 5.58 -2.91 -4.53
CA MET A 163 6.45 -2.17 -3.60
C MET A 163 5.89 -2.27 -2.18
N GLU A 164 6.76 -2.62 -1.24
CA GLU A 164 6.48 -2.93 0.16
C GLU A 164 6.23 -1.72 1.06
N ASN A 165 5.85 -0.56 0.56
CA ASN A 165 5.64 0.65 1.38
C ASN A 165 4.86 0.34 2.64
N LYS A 166 5.41 0.69 3.81
CA LYS A 166 4.89 0.29 5.12
C LYS A 166 3.40 0.58 5.30
N GLY A 167 2.59 -0.48 5.43
CA GLY A 167 1.15 -0.38 5.66
C GLY A 167 0.30 -0.01 4.43
N LEU A 168 0.93 0.37 3.31
CA LEU A 168 0.28 0.72 2.05
C LEU A 168 1.12 0.22 0.87
N ASN A 169 1.01 -1.06 0.56
CA ASN A 169 1.71 -1.64 -0.58
C ASN A 169 1.07 -1.21 -1.89
N ILE A 170 1.88 -0.91 -2.90
CA ILE A 170 1.41 -0.57 -4.25
C ILE A 170 1.84 -1.66 -5.21
N PHE A 171 0.88 -2.21 -5.94
CA PHE A 171 1.04 -3.36 -6.83
C PHE A 171 0.72 -3.00 -8.27
N ASN A 172 1.46 -3.54 -9.20
CA ASN A 172 0.95 -3.67 -10.55
C ASN A 172 -0.31 -4.56 -10.51
N SER A 173 -1.39 -4.11 -11.15
CA SER A 173 -2.69 -4.80 -11.13
C SER A 173 -2.64 -6.23 -11.63
N ALA A 174 -1.65 -6.58 -12.48
CA ALA A 174 -1.43 -7.94 -12.96
C ALA A 174 -1.11 -8.94 -11.82
N TYR A 175 -0.62 -8.46 -10.68
CA TYR A 175 -0.28 -9.29 -9.52
C TYR A 175 -1.29 -9.17 -8.37
N VAL A 176 -2.49 -8.65 -8.66
CA VAL A 176 -3.62 -8.57 -7.73
C VAL A 176 -4.88 -9.19 -8.33
N LEU A 177 -5.08 -8.99 -9.64
CA LEU A 177 -6.32 -9.30 -10.32
C LEU A 177 -6.26 -10.63 -11.06
N ALA A 178 -7.12 -11.58 -10.68
CA ALA A 178 -7.32 -12.82 -11.41
C ALA A 178 -8.82 -13.05 -11.62
N ASP A 179 -9.18 -13.38 -12.84
CA ASP A 179 -10.52 -13.82 -13.19
C ASP A 179 -10.55 -15.36 -13.18
N GLY A 180 -11.47 -15.94 -12.39
CA GLY A 180 -11.54 -17.39 -12.20
C GLY A 180 -11.84 -18.21 -13.46
N GLU A 181 -12.35 -17.56 -14.53
CA GLU A 181 -12.65 -18.23 -15.80
C GLU A 181 -11.49 -18.13 -16.80
N THR A 182 -10.64 -17.11 -16.70
CA THR A 182 -9.62 -16.80 -17.71
C THR A 182 -8.19 -16.84 -17.20
N ALA A 183 -7.97 -16.69 -15.88
CA ALA A 183 -6.64 -16.76 -15.28
C ALA A 183 -6.09 -18.19 -15.29
N THR A 184 -4.79 -18.30 -15.51
CA THR A 184 -4.07 -19.58 -15.48
C THR A 184 -3.52 -19.86 -14.09
N ASP A 185 -3.11 -21.13 -13.84
CA ASP A 185 -2.42 -21.48 -12.59
C ASP A 185 -1.16 -20.62 -12.34
N ALA A 186 -0.45 -20.27 -13.41
CA ALA A 186 0.73 -19.39 -13.32
C ALA A 186 0.38 -17.96 -12.87
N ASP A 187 -0.80 -17.45 -13.24
CA ASP A 187 -1.28 -16.14 -12.77
C ASP A 187 -1.57 -16.18 -11.28
N PHE A 188 -2.23 -17.24 -10.81
CA PHE A 188 -2.51 -17.42 -9.38
C PHE A 188 -1.21 -17.60 -8.57
N GLU A 189 -0.27 -18.41 -9.05
CA GLU A 189 1.04 -18.59 -8.42
C GLU A 189 1.82 -17.27 -8.33
N ALA A 190 1.80 -16.45 -9.38
CA ALA A 190 2.43 -15.14 -9.41
C ALA A 190 1.81 -14.18 -8.38
N ILE A 191 0.47 -14.14 -8.28
CA ILE A 191 -0.23 -13.32 -7.29
C ILE A 191 0.17 -13.74 -5.88
N GLU A 192 0.07 -15.02 -5.54
CA GLU A 192 0.41 -15.51 -4.21
C GLU A 192 1.87 -15.23 -3.85
N SER A 193 2.78 -15.47 -4.80
CA SER A 193 4.21 -15.23 -4.62
C SER A 193 4.54 -13.75 -4.35
N ILE A 194 4.01 -12.83 -5.15
CA ILE A 194 4.27 -11.39 -4.98
C ILE A 194 3.60 -10.86 -3.72
N VAL A 195 2.35 -11.23 -3.44
CA VAL A 195 1.66 -10.82 -2.21
C VAL A 195 2.42 -11.28 -0.96
N ALA A 196 2.89 -12.52 -0.95
CA ALA A 196 3.68 -13.05 0.15
C ALA A 196 5.05 -12.36 0.28
N HIS A 197 5.70 -12.04 -0.85
CA HIS A 197 6.97 -11.30 -0.89
C HIS A 197 6.83 -9.92 -0.25
N GLU A 198 5.85 -9.14 -0.68
CA GLU A 198 5.62 -7.78 -0.16
C GLU A 198 5.19 -7.79 1.32
N TYR A 199 4.35 -8.74 1.72
CA TYR A 199 3.98 -8.87 3.12
C TYR A 199 5.20 -9.24 4.00
N PHE A 200 6.06 -10.14 3.54
CA PHE A 200 7.27 -10.55 4.27
C PHE A 200 8.20 -9.37 4.56
N HIS A 201 8.23 -8.39 3.69
CA HIS A 201 8.98 -7.16 3.89
C HIS A 201 8.53 -6.35 5.11
N ASN A 202 7.33 -6.56 5.67
CA ASN A 202 6.88 -5.81 6.83
C ASN A 202 7.90 -5.82 7.98
N TRP A 203 8.52 -6.97 8.23
CA TRP A 203 9.63 -7.11 9.18
C TRP A 203 10.98 -7.03 8.47
N THR A 204 11.22 -7.86 7.47
CA THR A 204 12.50 -7.96 6.76
C THR A 204 12.53 -7.00 5.57
N GLY A 205 13.01 -5.81 5.79
CA GLY A 205 13.04 -4.68 4.84
C GLY A 205 12.47 -3.40 5.46
N ASN A 206 11.33 -3.47 6.17
CA ASN A 206 10.69 -2.31 6.77
C ASN A 206 11.13 -2.10 8.23
N ARG A 207 10.72 -2.97 9.15
CA ARG A 207 11.10 -2.85 10.58
C ARG A 207 12.58 -3.17 10.81
N ILE A 208 13.11 -4.11 10.06
CA ILE A 208 14.54 -4.41 9.94
C ILE A 208 14.95 -3.85 8.58
N THR A 209 15.17 -2.55 8.54
CA THR A 209 15.34 -1.80 7.28
C THR A 209 16.74 -1.95 6.69
N CYS A 210 16.83 -1.82 5.36
CA CYS A 210 18.09 -1.70 4.66
C CYS A 210 18.71 -0.33 4.94
N ARG A 211 19.99 -0.30 5.26
CA ARG A 211 20.71 0.93 5.58
C ARG A 211 21.36 1.56 4.35
N ASP A 212 21.77 0.77 3.35
CA ASP A 212 22.57 1.09 2.18
C ASP A 212 22.29 0.12 1.02
#